data_c92eb580527158e33d75c5302a1869ee
#
_entry.id   c92eb580527158e33d75c5302a1869ee
#
_cell.length_a   1.000
_cell.length_b   1.000
_cell.length_c   1.000
_cell.angle_alpha   90.00
_cell.angle_beta   90.00
_cell.angle_gamma   90.00
#
_symmetry.space_group_name_H-M   'P 1'
#
loop_
_entity.id
_entity.type
_entity.pdbx_description
1 polymer ?
#
loop_
_entity_poly.entity_id
_entity_poly.type
_entity_poly.pdbx_seq_one_letter_code
_entity_poly.pdbx_strand_id
1 'polypeptide(L)'
;MIEKGKKFISPGAWFSLIYPSSWNEFEDAEDSFLFYNPNKWTGNFRISAYRDDRNNGYGKESVDYELKQNKNSSQVKLGELVCAYSKEMFQEEGSYYVTHVWIIGIGNVAFECTFTVPRGNDIIEAEEIISSLKAYPKGKQINEIIPIRVLEINVVNEAFDWASSTIKKQIKKDFTSSEEDIAKIQQMLDSSSFRPQAVS
;
A
#
# COMPACT_ATOMS: atom_id res chain seq x y z
N MET A 1 -12.27 15.29 -0.52
CA MET A 1 -12.68 13.85 -0.67
C MET A 1 -12.07 13.34 -1.96
N ILE A 2 -11.28 12.27 -1.89
CA ILE A 2 -10.66 11.65 -3.08
C ILE A 2 -11.78 11.15 -4.00
N GLU A 3 -12.09 11.86 -5.09
CA GLU A 3 -13.21 11.54 -5.99
C GLU A 3 -13.07 10.17 -6.67
N LYS A 4 -11.83 9.72 -6.90
CA LYS A 4 -11.49 8.37 -7.36
C LYS A 4 -10.20 7.96 -6.66
N GLY A 5 -10.27 6.96 -5.79
CA GLY A 5 -9.12 6.43 -5.05
C GLY A 5 -8.85 4.98 -5.39
N LYS A 6 -7.57 4.59 -5.35
CA LYS A 6 -7.13 3.21 -5.28
C LYS A 6 -7.00 2.82 -3.81
N LYS A 7 -7.31 1.57 -3.49
CA LYS A 7 -7.08 1.01 -2.15
C LYS A 7 -5.73 0.30 -2.14
N PHE A 8 -4.85 0.75 -1.26
CA PHE A 8 -3.63 0.04 -0.90
C PHE A 8 -3.91 -0.88 0.29
N ILE A 9 -3.34 -2.08 0.26
CA ILE A 9 -3.33 -3.04 1.37
C ILE A 9 -1.88 -3.47 1.54
N SER A 10 -1.33 -3.28 2.75
CA SER A 10 0.06 -3.65 3.03
C SER A 10 0.33 -5.14 2.82
N PRO A 11 1.55 -5.53 2.46
CA PRO A 11 1.97 -6.93 2.53
C PRO A 11 1.63 -7.50 3.91
N GLY A 12 1.09 -8.72 3.98
CA GLY A 12 0.59 -9.28 5.24
C GLY A 12 -0.75 -8.71 5.73
N ALA A 13 -1.33 -7.74 5.04
CA ALA A 13 -2.69 -7.23 5.23
C ALA A 13 -3.01 -6.72 6.65
N TRP A 14 -2.09 -6.00 7.27
CA TRP A 14 -2.27 -5.46 8.60
C TRP A 14 -2.66 -3.98 8.65
N PHE A 15 -2.56 -3.27 7.51
CA PHE A 15 -3.22 -1.97 7.33
C PHE A 15 -3.64 -1.74 5.88
N SER A 16 -4.51 -0.78 5.66
CA SER A 16 -4.90 -0.28 4.34
C SER A 16 -5.15 1.21 4.37
N LEU A 17 -5.05 1.85 3.19
CA LEU A 17 -5.40 3.24 2.97
C LEU A 17 -5.97 3.44 1.57
N ILE A 18 -6.53 4.61 1.31
CA ILE A 18 -7.02 5.02 -0.02
C ILE A 18 -6.15 6.20 -0.47
N TYR A 19 -5.65 6.16 -1.70
CA TYR A 19 -4.83 7.20 -2.30
C TYR A 19 -5.35 7.56 -3.70
N PRO A 20 -5.00 8.73 -4.27
CA PRO A 20 -5.52 9.17 -5.57
C PRO A 20 -5.21 8.17 -6.68
N SER A 21 -6.18 7.90 -7.56
CA SER A 21 -6.03 6.91 -8.64
C SER A 21 -4.94 7.28 -9.67
N SER A 22 -4.55 8.56 -9.73
CA SER A 22 -3.47 9.07 -10.58
C SER A 22 -2.07 8.86 -9.99
N TRP A 23 -1.98 8.43 -8.73
CA TRP A 23 -0.70 8.20 -8.06
C TRP A 23 -0.22 6.76 -8.25
N ASN A 24 1.09 6.58 -8.13
CA ASN A 24 1.75 5.28 -8.05
C ASN A 24 2.26 5.04 -6.64
N GLU A 25 2.42 3.76 -6.31
CA GLU A 25 3.05 3.31 -5.07
C GLU A 25 4.24 2.39 -5.37
N PHE A 26 5.21 2.37 -4.47
CA PHE A 26 6.22 1.33 -4.40
C PHE A 26 6.69 1.12 -2.96
N GLU A 27 7.18 -0.07 -2.66
CA GLU A 27 7.81 -0.40 -1.40
C GLU A 27 9.24 0.18 -1.41
N ASP A 28 9.50 1.11 -0.48
CA ASP A 28 10.77 1.85 -0.38
C ASP A 28 11.75 1.15 0.58
N ALA A 29 11.20 0.53 1.63
CA ALA A 29 11.88 -0.33 2.58
C ALA A 29 10.87 -1.30 3.21
N GLU A 30 11.32 -2.24 4.03
CA GLU A 30 10.45 -3.14 4.76
C GLU A 30 9.38 -2.34 5.55
N ASP A 31 8.10 -2.64 5.31
CA ASP A 31 6.94 -1.95 5.89
C ASP A 31 6.92 -0.42 5.68
N SER A 32 7.63 0.09 4.66
CA SER A 32 7.64 1.50 4.27
C SER A 32 7.25 1.65 2.80
N PHE A 33 6.26 2.51 2.52
CA PHE A 33 5.66 2.66 1.19
C PHE A 33 5.62 4.13 0.80
N LEU A 34 6.01 4.41 -0.44
CA LEU A 34 5.97 5.74 -1.04
C LEU A 34 4.86 5.84 -2.07
N PHE A 35 4.12 6.94 -2.03
CA PHE A 35 3.05 7.28 -2.96
C PHE A 35 3.33 8.65 -3.58
N TYR A 36 3.17 8.77 -4.90
CA TYR A 36 3.45 10.00 -5.63
C TYR A 36 2.69 10.08 -6.94
N ASN A 37 2.48 11.28 -7.44
CA ASN A 37 1.89 11.50 -8.76
C ASN A 37 3.00 11.50 -9.84
N PRO A 38 3.05 10.49 -10.74
CA PRO A 38 4.10 10.40 -11.76
C PRO A 38 3.95 11.43 -12.87
N ASN A 39 2.76 12.03 -13.05
CA ASN A 39 2.47 12.97 -14.13
C ASN A 39 2.67 14.43 -13.69
N LYS A 40 2.46 14.72 -12.42
CA LYS A 40 2.59 16.05 -11.83
C LYS A 40 2.99 15.91 -10.37
N TRP A 41 4.21 16.29 -10.05
CA TRP A 41 4.65 16.24 -8.67
C TRP A 41 3.88 17.23 -7.80
N THR A 42 3.03 16.72 -6.91
CA THR A 42 2.26 17.49 -5.92
C THR A 42 2.81 17.29 -4.51
N GLY A 43 3.69 16.33 -4.34
CA GLY A 43 4.35 15.92 -3.10
C GLY A 43 4.65 14.43 -3.11
N ASN A 44 5.43 13.99 -2.13
CA ASN A 44 5.72 12.59 -1.88
C ASN A 44 5.14 12.19 -0.52
N PHE A 45 4.14 11.31 -0.52
CA PHE A 45 3.58 10.74 0.70
C PHE A 45 4.27 9.42 1.01
N ARG A 46 4.85 9.31 2.20
CA ARG A 46 5.43 8.06 2.71
C ARG A 46 4.70 7.63 3.97
N ILE A 47 4.50 6.34 4.12
CA ILE A 47 4.00 5.72 5.33
C ILE A 47 4.96 4.60 5.73
N SER A 48 5.46 4.65 6.96
CA SER A 48 6.20 3.57 7.61
C SER A 48 5.37 3.05 8.77
N ALA A 49 5.29 1.74 8.90
CA ALA A 49 4.40 1.10 9.86
C ALA A 49 5.18 0.22 10.82
N TYR A 50 4.92 0.37 12.10
CA TYR A 50 5.59 -0.33 13.21
C TYR A 50 4.55 -1.04 14.05
N ARG A 51 4.82 -2.28 14.45
CA ARG A 51 3.89 -3.08 15.23
C ARG A 51 4.57 -3.75 16.42
N ASP A 52 3.92 -3.67 17.59
CA ASP A 52 4.28 -4.50 18.74
C ASP A 52 3.12 -5.43 19.10
N ASP A 53 3.27 -6.71 18.75
CA ASP A 53 2.26 -7.75 19.01
C ASP A 53 2.04 -8.03 20.52
N ARG A 54 2.93 -7.56 21.39
CA ARG A 54 2.87 -7.76 22.85
C ARG A 54 2.26 -6.56 23.57
N ASN A 55 2.13 -5.41 22.90
CA ASN A 55 1.62 -4.18 23.49
C ASN A 55 0.44 -3.61 22.69
N ASN A 56 -0.78 -3.87 23.13
CA ASN A 56 -1.99 -3.35 22.47
C ASN A 56 -2.13 -1.81 22.57
N GLY A 57 -1.36 -1.15 23.41
CA GLY A 57 -1.32 0.31 23.58
C GLY A 57 -0.22 1.01 22.77
N TYR A 58 0.63 0.24 22.08
CA TYR A 58 1.83 0.73 21.41
C TYR A 58 1.57 1.94 20.50
N GLY A 59 0.50 1.88 19.69
CA GLY A 59 0.15 3.01 18.83
C GLY A 59 -0.13 4.30 19.60
N LYS A 60 -0.92 4.23 20.66
CA LYS A 60 -1.21 5.40 21.49
C LYS A 60 0.04 5.92 22.22
N GLU A 61 0.85 5.01 22.75
CA GLU A 61 2.10 5.37 23.43
C GLU A 61 3.08 6.07 22.49
N SER A 62 3.13 5.67 21.23
CA SER A 62 3.96 6.32 20.19
C SER A 62 3.51 7.76 19.93
N VAL A 63 2.20 8.02 19.84
CA VAL A 63 1.64 9.37 19.70
C VAL A 63 1.94 10.22 20.95
N ASP A 64 1.69 9.68 22.15
CA ASP A 64 1.94 10.38 23.41
C ASP A 64 3.45 10.69 23.59
N TYR A 65 4.31 9.76 23.17
CA TYR A 65 5.77 9.94 23.19
C TYR A 65 6.18 11.11 22.30
N GLU A 66 5.72 11.14 21.04
CA GLU A 66 6.04 12.21 20.10
C GLU A 66 5.58 13.58 20.63
N LEU A 67 4.35 13.67 21.11
CA LEU A 67 3.82 14.91 21.70
C LEU A 67 4.63 15.41 22.90
N LYS A 68 5.22 14.50 23.67
CA LYS A 68 6.04 14.82 24.84
C LYS A 68 7.47 15.21 24.48
N GLN A 69 8.08 14.52 23.52
CA GLN A 69 9.49 14.70 23.17
C GLN A 69 9.73 15.82 22.16
N ASN A 70 8.84 15.97 21.18
CA ASN A 70 8.98 16.96 20.12
C ASN A 70 8.17 18.23 20.46
N LYS A 71 8.85 19.26 20.90
CA LYS A 71 8.23 20.56 21.26
C LYS A 71 7.52 21.25 20.08
N ASN A 72 7.85 20.87 18.83
CA ASN A 72 7.22 21.41 17.64
C ASN A 72 6.00 20.58 17.21
N SER A 73 5.74 19.48 17.93
CA SER A 73 4.60 18.62 17.66
C SER A 73 3.34 19.15 18.35
N SER A 74 2.21 19.01 17.69
CA SER A 74 0.88 19.36 18.21
C SER A 74 -0.11 18.24 17.89
N GLN A 75 -1.11 18.09 18.77
CA GLN A 75 -2.16 17.12 18.54
C GLN A 75 -3.13 17.64 17.48
N VAL A 76 -3.40 16.83 16.45
CA VAL A 76 -4.40 17.10 15.40
C VAL A 76 -5.36 15.93 15.27
N LYS A 77 -6.53 16.18 14.69
CA LYS A 77 -7.52 15.14 14.39
C LYS A 77 -7.76 15.08 12.89
N LEU A 78 -7.57 13.90 12.27
CA LEU A 78 -7.84 13.63 10.88
C LEU A 78 -8.87 12.49 10.77
N GLY A 79 -10.09 12.81 10.38
CA GLY A 79 -11.21 11.88 10.50
C GLY A 79 -11.42 11.46 11.95
N GLU A 80 -11.36 10.17 12.23
CA GLU A 80 -11.44 9.61 13.58
C GLU A 80 -10.07 9.45 14.26
N LEU A 81 -8.98 9.71 13.55
CA LEU A 81 -7.62 9.49 14.04
C LEU A 81 -7.12 10.69 14.82
N VAL A 82 -6.53 10.43 15.97
CA VAL A 82 -5.77 11.42 16.75
C VAL A 82 -4.29 11.22 16.45
N CYS A 83 -3.63 12.27 15.95
CA CYS A 83 -2.26 12.23 15.50
C CYS A 83 -1.40 13.25 16.25
N ALA A 84 -0.12 12.94 16.43
CA ALA A 84 0.88 13.96 16.71
C ALA A 84 1.40 14.49 15.36
N TYR A 85 1.32 15.81 15.17
CA TYR A 85 1.70 16.47 13.92
C TYR A 85 2.83 17.46 14.16
N SER A 86 3.83 17.41 13.31
CA SER A 86 4.90 18.41 13.23
C SER A 86 5.26 18.71 11.79
N LYS A 87 6.06 19.75 11.56
CA LYS A 87 6.59 20.08 10.24
C LYS A 87 7.99 20.66 10.34
N GLU A 88 8.77 20.36 9.31
CA GLU A 88 10.13 20.87 9.16
C GLU A 88 10.29 21.50 7.77
N MET A 89 10.99 22.63 7.72
CA MET A 89 11.32 23.32 6.47
C MET A 89 12.79 23.16 6.17
N PHE A 90 13.11 22.85 4.92
CA PHE A 90 14.48 22.75 4.43
C PHE A 90 14.63 23.41 3.06
N GLN A 91 15.86 23.60 2.62
CA GLN A 91 16.17 24.15 1.31
C GLN A 91 17.01 23.14 0.53
N GLU A 92 16.65 22.92 -0.72
CA GLU A 92 17.38 22.07 -1.65
C GLU A 92 17.41 22.77 -3.01
N GLU A 93 18.58 22.85 -3.63
CA GLU A 93 18.79 23.48 -4.94
C GLU A 93 18.15 24.88 -5.09
N GLY A 94 18.18 25.68 -4.03
CA GLY A 94 17.61 27.03 -4.02
C GLY A 94 16.10 27.11 -3.80
N SER A 95 15.40 26.00 -3.76
CA SER A 95 13.97 25.90 -3.49
C SER A 95 13.67 25.53 -2.03
N TYR A 96 12.57 26.03 -1.49
CA TYR A 96 12.14 25.70 -0.11
C TYR A 96 11.05 24.64 -0.14
N TYR A 97 11.24 23.64 0.71
CA TYR A 97 10.33 22.52 0.91
C TYR A 97 9.88 22.42 2.36
N VAL A 98 8.73 21.82 2.57
CA VAL A 98 8.22 21.48 3.90
C VAL A 98 7.93 20.00 3.95
N THR A 99 8.49 19.32 4.92
CA THR A 99 8.09 17.96 5.27
C THR A 99 7.10 18.04 6.44
N HIS A 100 5.90 17.57 6.21
CA HIS A 100 4.86 17.39 7.21
C HIS A 100 4.95 15.97 7.75
N VAL A 101 4.85 15.79 9.06
CA VAL A 101 5.00 14.51 9.75
C VAL A 101 3.80 14.27 10.64
N TRP A 102 3.20 13.10 10.55
CA TRP A 102 2.14 12.63 11.43
C TRP A 102 2.53 11.29 12.06
N ILE A 103 2.53 11.23 13.39
CA ILE A 103 2.61 9.97 14.12
C ILE A 103 1.18 9.59 14.52
N ILE A 104 0.78 8.39 14.11
CA ILE A 104 -0.60 7.90 14.23
C ILE A 104 -0.58 6.58 14.96
N GLY A 105 -1.50 6.38 15.90
CA GLY A 105 -1.60 5.15 16.66
C GLY A 105 -2.96 4.48 16.52
N ILE A 106 -2.98 3.20 16.14
CA ILE A 106 -4.20 2.39 16.06
C ILE A 106 -3.93 1.02 16.72
N GLY A 107 -4.41 0.85 17.93
CA GLY A 107 -4.18 -0.39 18.70
C GLY A 107 -2.69 -0.64 18.94
N ASN A 108 -2.19 -1.76 18.47
CA ASN A 108 -0.79 -2.17 18.60
C ASN A 108 0.10 -1.72 17.41
N VAL A 109 -0.40 -0.81 16.56
CA VAL A 109 0.31 -0.30 15.37
C VAL A 109 0.54 1.19 15.51
N ALA A 110 1.77 1.62 15.26
CA ALA A 110 2.14 3.02 15.06
C ALA A 110 2.51 3.23 13.60
N PHE A 111 2.12 4.37 13.06
CA PHE A 111 2.47 4.80 11.71
C PHE A 111 3.20 6.13 11.78
N GLU A 112 4.27 6.24 11.02
CA GLU A 112 4.90 7.50 10.68
C GLU A 112 4.52 7.82 9.24
N CYS A 113 3.74 8.89 9.06
CA CYS A 113 3.37 9.41 7.75
C CYS A 113 4.14 10.69 7.50
N THR A 114 4.78 10.81 6.34
CA THR A 114 5.43 12.06 5.92
C THR A 114 4.89 12.51 4.58
N PHE A 115 4.81 13.84 4.41
CA PHE A 115 4.45 14.43 3.12
C PHE A 115 5.36 15.63 2.85
N THR A 116 6.20 15.51 1.83
CA THR A 116 7.14 16.55 1.43
C THR A 116 6.62 17.29 0.21
N VAL A 117 6.46 18.61 0.33
CA VAL A 117 5.94 19.49 -0.72
C VAL A 117 6.75 20.78 -0.83
N PRO A 118 6.68 21.51 -1.97
CA PRO A 118 7.17 22.88 -2.05
C PRO A 118 6.49 23.76 -1.01
N ARG A 119 7.22 24.72 -0.46
CA ARG A 119 6.65 25.68 0.49
C ARG A 119 5.49 26.45 -0.12
N GLY A 120 4.37 26.43 0.57
CA GLY A 120 3.12 27.10 0.15
C GLY A 120 2.11 26.22 -0.57
N ASN A 121 2.47 24.97 -0.88
CA ASN A 121 1.49 24.00 -1.34
C ASN A 121 0.62 23.51 -0.16
N ASP A 122 -0.62 23.09 -0.49
CA ASP A 122 -1.50 22.46 0.48
C ASP A 122 -1.11 20.99 0.73
N ILE A 123 -1.73 20.41 1.77
CA ILE A 123 -1.48 19.04 2.21
C ILE A 123 -2.76 18.20 2.23
N ILE A 124 -3.79 18.68 1.55
CA ILE A 124 -5.13 18.07 1.56
C ILE A 124 -5.07 16.61 1.09
N GLU A 125 -4.29 16.32 0.04
CA GLU A 125 -4.14 14.95 -0.45
C GLU A 125 -3.58 14.01 0.63
N ALA A 126 -2.56 14.44 1.38
CA ALA A 126 -1.99 13.65 2.48
C ALA A 126 -2.98 13.46 3.63
N GLU A 127 -3.70 14.51 4.03
CA GLU A 127 -4.70 14.43 5.10
C GLU A 127 -5.88 13.51 4.73
N GLU A 128 -6.30 13.51 3.45
CA GLU A 128 -7.33 12.58 2.95
C GLU A 128 -6.84 11.13 2.93
N ILE A 129 -5.57 10.87 2.53
CA ILE A 129 -4.96 9.54 2.59
C ILE A 129 -4.93 9.06 4.05
N ILE A 130 -4.42 9.89 4.96
CA ILE A 130 -4.33 9.56 6.41
C ILE A 130 -5.72 9.30 6.98
N SER A 131 -6.71 10.12 6.67
CA SER A 131 -8.08 9.97 7.17
C SER A 131 -8.73 8.64 6.76
N SER A 132 -8.22 8.02 5.69
CA SER A 132 -8.69 6.72 5.19
C SER A 132 -7.98 5.52 5.81
N LEU A 133 -6.91 5.75 6.61
CA LEU A 133 -6.06 4.71 7.17
C LEU A 133 -6.84 3.80 8.13
N LYS A 134 -6.67 2.49 7.93
CA LYS A 134 -7.24 1.44 8.79
C LYS A 134 -6.15 0.44 9.16
N ALA A 135 -6.03 0.10 10.44
CA ALA A 135 -5.22 -1.01 10.90
C ALA A 135 -6.08 -2.25 11.16
N TYR A 136 -5.53 -3.42 10.88
CA TYR A 136 -6.20 -4.70 11.05
C TYR A 136 -5.42 -5.53 12.08
N PRO A 137 -5.91 -5.62 13.34
CA PRO A 137 -5.31 -6.49 14.34
C PRO A 137 -5.30 -7.95 13.87
N LYS A 138 -4.27 -8.72 14.23
CA LYS A 138 -4.20 -10.15 13.93
C LYS A 138 -5.53 -10.85 14.23
N GLY A 139 -6.12 -11.48 13.24
CA GLY A 139 -7.28 -12.36 13.37
C GLY A 139 -8.66 -11.69 13.32
N LYS A 140 -8.78 -10.37 13.17
CA LYS A 140 -10.09 -9.71 13.27
C LYS A 140 -10.74 -9.22 11.99
N GLN A 141 -10.15 -9.22 10.81
CA GLN A 141 -10.81 -8.63 9.63
C GLN A 141 -10.44 -9.28 8.29
N ILE A 142 -10.18 -10.54 8.30
CA ILE A 142 -10.07 -11.35 7.07
C ILE A 142 -11.26 -11.09 6.14
N ASN A 143 -12.46 -10.91 6.68
CA ASN A 143 -13.70 -10.76 5.89
C ASN A 143 -13.79 -9.44 5.09
N GLU A 144 -13.12 -8.34 5.50
CA GLU A 144 -13.07 -7.11 4.70
C GLU A 144 -12.00 -7.17 3.60
N ILE A 145 -10.97 -7.99 3.78
CA ILE A 145 -9.81 -8.10 2.88
C ILE A 145 -10.00 -9.24 1.88
N ILE A 146 -10.60 -10.36 2.30
CA ILE A 146 -10.85 -11.54 1.45
C ILE A 146 -11.59 -11.20 0.15
N PRO A 147 -12.66 -10.41 0.12
CA PRO A 147 -13.36 -10.13 -1.13
C PRO A 147 -12.45 -9.47 -2.18
N ILE A 148 -11.56 -8.60 -1.74
CA ILE A 148 -10.62 -7.90 -2.65
C ILE A 148 -9.55 -8.86 -3.15
N ARG A 149 -8.97 -9.68 -2.27
CA ARG A 149 -7.99 -10.70 -2.66
C ARG A 149 -8.58 -11.78 -3.54
N VAL A 150 -9.81 -12.19 -3.27
CA VAL A 150 -10.52 -13.17 -4.13
C VAL A 150 -10.75 -12.59 -5.52
N LEU A 151 -11.11 -11.30 -5.62
CA LEU A 151 -11.25 -10.63 -6.91
C LEU A 151 -9.90 -10.53 -7.66
N GLU A 152 -8.82 -10.16 -6.95
CA GLU A 152 -7.47 -10.12 -7.54
C GLU A 152 -7.00 -11.53 -7.96
N ILE A 153 -7.23 -12.55 -7.14
CA ILE A 153 -6.91 -13.95 -7.47
C ILE A 153 -7.72 -14.41 -8.69
N ASN A 154 -8.99 -14.08 -8.77
CA ASN A 154 -9.83 -14.43 -9.92
C ASN A 154 -9.35 -13.74 -11.19
N VAL A 155 -9.04 -12.45 -11.14
CA VAL A 155 -8.49 -11.70 -12.27
C VAL A 155 -7.13 -12.28 -12.71
N VAL A 156 -6.25 -12.63 -11.77
CA VAL A 156 -4.96 -13.28 -12.08
C VAL A 156 -5.18 -14.66 -12.69
N ASN A 157 -6.10 -15.46 -12.16
CA ASN A 157 -6.42 -16.77 -12.71
C ASN A 157 -7.03 -16.68 -14.12
N GLU A 158 -7.96 -15.75 -14.35
CA GLU A 158 -8.54 -15.50 -15.68
C GLU A 158 -7.47 -15.04 -16.68
N ALA A 159 -6.57 -14.13 -16.26
CA ALA A 159 -5.45 -13.67 -17.08
C ALA A 159 -4.48 -14.82 -17.39
N PHE A 160 -4.19 -15.68 -16.41
CA PHE A 160 -3.34 -16.86 -16.59
C PHE A 160 -3.98 -17.88 -17.54
N ASP A 161 -5.27 -18.15 -17.38
CA ASP A 161 -6.00 -19.08 -18.25
C ASP A 161 -6.11 -18.54 -19.69
N TRP A 162 -6.32 -17.23 -19.83
CA TRP A 162 -6.29 -16.56 -21.14
C TRP A 162 -4.90 -16.64 -21.79
N ALA A 163 -3.83 -16.30 -21.07
CA ALA A 163 -2.45 -16.37 -21.55
C ALA A 163 -2.07 -17.81 -21.91
N SER A 164 -2.40 -18.78 -21.06
CA SER A 164 -2.16 -20.21 -21.33
C SER A 164 -2.90 -20.68 -22.57
N SER A 165 -4.15 -20.29 -22.77
CA SER A 165 -4.93 -20.66 -23.94
C SER A 165 -4.39 -20.02 -25.23
N THR A 166 -3.87 -18.79 -25.12
CA THR A 166 -3.27 -18.05 -26.23
C THR A 166 -1.94 -18.67 -26.64
N ILE A 167 -1.08 -19.00 -25.66
CA ILE A 167 0.20 -19.70 -25.90
C ILE A 167 -0.06 -21.06 -26.54
N LYS A 168 -1.02 -21.85 -26.07
CA LYS A 168 -1.40 -23.14 -26.66
C LYS A 168 -1.86 -23.00 -28.10
N LYS A 169 -2.63 -21.96 -28.44
CA LYS A 169 -3.06 -21.66 -29.81
C LYS A 169 -1.88 -21.28 -30.70
N GLN A 170 -0.96 -20.48 -30.20
CA GLN A 170 0.22 -20.03 -30.91
C GLN A 170 1.17 -21.20 -31.20
N ILE A 171 1.44 -22.06 -30.21
CA ILE A 171 2.24 -23.27 -30.35
C ILE A 171 1.65 -24.19 -31.45
N LYS A 172 0.33 -24.39 -31.45
CA LYS A 172 -0.33 -25.20 -32.52
C LYS A 172 -0.23 -24.58 -33.89
N LYS A 173 -0.11 -23.24 -33.97
CA LYS A 173 -0.05 -22.53 -35.26
C LYS A 173 1.36 -22.45 -35.84
N ASP A 174 2.36 -22.23 -34.99
CA ASP A 174 3.72 -21.89 -35.42
C ASP A 174 4.69 -23.08 -35.41
N PHE A 175 4.34 -24.17 -34.72
CA PHE A 175 5.15 -25.37 -34.62
C PHE A 175 4.48 -26.55 -35.35
N THR A 176 5.12 -27.09 -36.33
CA THR A 176 4.87 -28.43 -36.89
C THR A 176 5.38 -29.52 -35.94
N SER A 177 5.28 -29.30 -34.65
CA SER A 177 5.71 -30.19 -33.59
C SER A 177 4.88 -31.47 -33.61
N SER A 178 5.51 -32.58 -33.25
CA SER A 178 4.81 -33.86 -33.13
C SER A 178 3.74 -33.75 -32.02
N GLU A 179 2.69 -34.53 -32.08
CA GLU A 179 1.67 -34.59 -31.02
C GLU A 179 2.28 -34.88 -29.64
N GLU A 180 3.41 -35.60 -29.57
CA GLU A 180 4.17 -35.89 -28.37
C GLU A 180 4.80 -34.65 -27.75
N ASP A 181 5.35 -33.73 -28.55
CA ASP A 181 5.95 -32.48 -28.01
C ASP A 181 4.87 -31.54 -27.48
N ILE A 182 3.73 -31.50 -28.15
CA ILE A 182 2.55 -30.74 -27.67
C ILE A 182 2.03 -31.32 -26.34
N ALA A 183 1.99 -32.64 -26.20
CA ALA A 183 1.57 -33.31 -24.99
C ALA A 183 2.53 -33.04 -23.80
N LYS A 184 3.87 -33.06 -24.06
CA LYS A 184 4.89 -32.73 -23.06
C LYS A 184 4.79 -31.28 -22.59
N ILE A 185 4.60 -30.32 -23.49
CA ILE A 185 4.39 -28.90 -23.15
C ILE A 185 3.11 -28.75 -22.36
N GLN A 186 2.04 -29.43 -22.73
CA GLN A 186 0.78 -29.44 -22.01
C GLN A 186 0.98 -29.94 -20.57
N GLN A 187 1.68 -31.05 -20.39
CA GLN A 187 1.97 -31.63 -19.08
C GLN A 187 2.85 -30.70 -18.22
N MET A 188 3.80 -29.99 -18.81
CA MET A 188 4.61 -28.99 -18.11
C MET A 188 3.78 -27.79 -17.65
N LEU A 189 2.85 -27.31 -18.49
CA LEU A 189 1.95 -26.20 -18.14
C LEU A 189 0.95 -26.61 -17.03
N ASP A 190 0.44 -27.83 -17.07
CA ASP A 190 -0.51 -28.35 -16.10
C ASP A 190 0.16 -28.73 -14.75
N SER A 191 1.46 -29.08 -14.77
CA SER A 191 2.28 -29.40 -13.59
C SER A 191 3.00 -28.19 -12.99
N SER A 192 2.96 -27.02 -13.65
CA SER A 192 3.64 -25.84 -13.16
C SER A 192 2.99 -25.36 -11.84
N SER A 193 3.78 -25.34 -10.79
CA SER A 193 3.45 -24.90 -9.44
C SER A 193 3.11 -23.40 -9.31
N PHE A 194 2.91 -22.73 -10.45
CA PHE A 194 2.55 -21.31 -10.54
C PHE A 194 1.04 -21.03 -10.43
N ARG A 195 0.18 -22.04 -10.32
CA ARG A 195 -1.21 -21.78 -9.95
C ARG A 195 -1.24 -21.34 -8.48
N PRO A 196 -1.70 -20.12 -8.17
CA PRO A 196 -1.93 -19.75 -6.78
C PRO A 196 -2.93 -20.75 -6.22
N GLN A 197 -2.51 -21.53 -5.22
CA GLN A 197 -3.41 -22.42 -4.52
C GLN A 197 -4.48 -21.55 -3.85
N ALA A 198 -5.73 -21.84 -4.15
CA ALA A 198 -6.83 -21.30 -3.37
C ALA A 198 -6.61 -21.74 -1.92
N VAL A 199 -6.34 -20.79 -1.03
CA VAL A 199 -6.29 -21.08 0.41
C VAL A 199 -7.71 -21.30 0.85
N SER A 200 -8.04 -22.54 1.11
CA SER A 200 -9.30 -22.98 1.73
C SER A 200 -9.42 -22.48 3.17
#